data_a716ef3f34fb4c6793c05eb57eb14a99
#
_entry.id   a716ef3f34fb4c6793c05eb57eb14a99
#
_cell.length_a   1.000
_cell.length_b   1.000
_cell.length_c   1.000
_cell.angle_alpha   90.00
_cell.angle_beta   90.00
_cell.angle_gamma   90.00
#
_symmetry.space_group_name_H-M   'P 1'
#
loop_
_entity.id
_entity.type
_entity.pdbx_description
1 polymer ?
#
loop_
_entity_poly.entity_id
_entity_poly.type
_entity_poly.pdbx_seq_one_letter_code
_entity_poly.pdbx_strand_id
1 'polypeptide(L)'
;MKFAHLADCHVGGWREEKLNKLSVEDFTRAVDICLDENVGFVLISGDLFDVAMPGYDIINEVAKQLARLKEEDVSVYIISGSHDYSVTGKTALNILESADLCVNVCKLEDNKLHLVEDKTGVKISGMLGKRGGLEKEDYKRLHKNNLEEETGFKIFMFHTALEEFKPRDLEDVECTSYLTLPKNFSYYAGGHVHYLLDIIKEDYGKIVYPGPLLPNNFKEIEE
;
A
#
# COMPACT_ATOMS: atom_id res chain seq x y z
N MET A 1 -17.02 0.70 -12.17
CA MET A 1 -16.22 1.54 -11.25
C MET A 1 -14.76 1.22 -11.47
N LYS A 2 -13.89 2.24 -11.50
CA LYS A 2 -12.43 2.10 -11.53
C LYS A 2 -11.86 2.48 -10.15
N PHE A 3 -10.75 1.91 -9.77
CA PHE A 3 -9.91 2.36 -8.66
C PHE A 3 -8.43 2.30 -9.08
N ALA A 4 -7.59 3.08 -8.43
CA ALA A 4 -6.16 3.02 -8.62
C ALA A 4 -5.50 2.22 -7.49
N HIS A 5 -4.44 1.49 -7.81
CA HIS A 5 -3.61 0.79 -6.84
C HIS A 5 -2.15 1.20 -7.04
N LEU A 6 -1.62 1.90 -6.07
CA LEU A 6 -0.24 2.35 -5.95
C LEU A 6 0.44 1.61 -4.80
N ALA A 7 1.73 1.39 -4.90
CA ALA A 7 2.59 0.87 -3.84
C ALA A 7 4.02 1.38 -4.05
N ASP A 8 4.83 1.31 -3.02
CA ASP A 8 6.27 1.53 -3.11
C ASP A 8 6.62 2.86 -3.82
N CYS A 9 5.88 3.93 -3.45
CA CYS A 9 6.06 5.25 -4.05
C CYS A 9 7.38 5.90 -3.65
N HIS A 10 7.91 5.59 -2.47
CA HIS A 10 9.18 6.07 -1.92
C HIS A 10 9.42 7.55 -2.16
N VAL A 11 8.38 8.40 -1.94
CA VAL A 11 8.47 9.84 -2.18
C VAL A 11 9.56 10.45 -1.30
N GLY A 12 10.53 11.10 -1.95
CA GLY A 12 11.71 11.66 -1.26
C GLY A 12 12.85 10.67 -1.04
N GLY A 13 12.84 9.48 -1.66
CA GLY A 13 13.78 8.38 -1.40
C GLY A 13 15.21 8.60 -1.85
N TRP A 14 15.44 9.28 -2.94
CA TRP A 14 16.78 9.48 -3.48
C TRP A 14 17.55 10.60 -2.76
N ARG A 15 18.85 10.35 -2.48
CA ARG A 15 19.73 11.39 -1.91
C ARG A 15 20.18 12.42 -2.94
N GLU A 16 20.21 12.06 -4.21
CA GLU A 16 20.51 12.97 -5.31
C GLU A 16 19.31 13.89 -5.54
N GLU A 17 19.54 15.21 -5.53
CA GLU A 17 18.45 16.21 -5.51
C GLU A 17 17.51 16.10 -6.72
N LYS A 18 18.03 15.79 -7.90
CA LYS A 18 17.20 15.66 -9.11
C LYS A 18 16.30 14.43 -9.05
N LEU A 19 16.82 13.28 -8.60
CA LEU A 19 16.05 12.06 -8.45
C LEU A 19 15.03 12.17 -7.32
N ASN A 20 15.40 12.88 -6.24
CA ASN A 20 14.49 13.20 -5.16
C ASN A 20 13.29 14.02 -5.66
N LYS A 21 13.53 15.07 -6.46
CA LYS A 21 12.46 15.84 -7.10
C LYS A 21 11.63 15.00 -8.07
N LEU A 22 12.27 14.13 -8.84
CA LEU A 22 11.59 13.25 -9.77
C LEU A 22 10.61 12.31 -9.06
N SER A 23 10.96 11.78 -7.87
CA SER A 23 10.03 10.95 -7.10
C SER A 23 8.75 11.70 -6.68
N VAL A 24 8.87 13.00 -6.38
CA VAL A 24 7.72 13.88 -6.10
C VAL A 24 6.90 14.15 -7.36
N GLU A 25 7.57 14.39 -8.49
CA GLU A 25 6.93 14.60 -9.81
C GLU A 25 6.17 13.36 -10.26
N ASP A 26 6.74 12.16 -10.09
CA ASP A 26 6.09 10.90 -10.46
C ASP A 26 4.86 10.61 -9.57
N PHE A 27 4.93 10.90 -8.27
CA PHE A 27 3.76 10.81 -7.42
C PHE A 27 2.67 11.82 -7.84
N THR A 28 3.06 13.05 -8.18
CA THR A 28 2.13 14.05 -8.72
C THR A 28 1.46 13.56 -10.00
N ARG A 29 2.24 13.00 -10.91
CA ARG A 29 1.74 12.43 -12.18
C ARG A 29 0.79 11.24 -11.94
N ALA A 30 1.08 10.38 -10.97
CA ALA A 30 0.19 9.28 -10.61
C ALA A 30 -1.17 9.81 -10.12
N VAL A 31 -1.19 10.89 -9.33
CA VAL A 31 -2.41 11.57 -8.92
C VAL A 31 -3.14 12.20 -10.11
N ASP A 32 -2.42 12.85 -11.03
CA ASP A 32 -3.02 13.40 -12.25
C ASP A 32 -3.73 12.30 -13.05
N ILE A 33 -3.09 11.15 -13.24
CA ILE A 33 -3.70 10.00 -13.92
C ILE A 33 -4.95 9.51 -13.18
N CYS A 34 -4.93 9.44 -11.85
CA CYS A 34 -6.11 9.05 -11.06
C CYS A 34 -7.29 9.98 -11.29
N LEU A 35 -7.05 11.30 -11.34
CA LEU A 35 -8.06 12.31 -11.59
C LEU A 35 -8.58 12.23 -13.03
N ASP A 36 -7.70 12.17 -14.02
CA ASP A 36 -8.05 12.07 -15.44
C ASP A 36 -8.87 10.80 -15.75
N GLU A 37 -8.53 9.68 -15.11
CA GLU A 37 -9.25 8.40 -15.25
C GLU A 37 -10.54 8.33 -14.44
N ASN A 38 -10.85 9.35 -13.64
CA ASN A 38 -12.04 9.45 -12.81
C ASN A 38 -12.20 8.20 -11.91
N VAL A 39 -11.14 7.84 -11.16
CA VAL A 39 -11.19 6.71 -10.24
C VAL A 39 -12.10 7.00 -9.05
N GLY A 40 -12.80 6.00 -8.53
CA GLY A 40 -13.66 6.16 -7.36
C GLY A 40 -12.87 6.29 -6.05
N PHE A 41 -11.72 5.64 -5.97
CA PHE A 41 -10.80 5.73 -4.84
C PHE A 41 -9.38 5.28 -5.24
N VAL A 42 -8.41 5.58 -4.39
CA VAL A 42 -7.00 5.19 -4.54
C VAL A 42 -6.58 4.29 -3.38
N LEU A 43 -5.85 3.22 -3.67
CA LEU A 43 -5.17 2.37 -2.69
C LEU A 43 -3.68 2.69 -2.72
N ILE A 44 -3.05 2.82 -1.54
CA ILE A 44 -1.60 2.94 -1.39
C ILE A 44 -1.14 1.80 -0.47
N SER A 45 -0.59 0.75 -1.07
CA SER A 45 -0.26 -0.49 -0.37
C SER A 45 1.13 -0.47 0.27
N GLY A 46 1.41 0.59 1.05
CA GLY A 46 2.65 0.79 1.82
C GLY A 46 3.75 1.49 1.04
N ASP A 47 4.76 1.91 1.81
CA ASP A 47 5.94 2.63 1.36
C ASP A 47 5.60 3.86 0.50
N LEU A 48 4.65 4.68 1.03
CA LEU A 48 4.37 6.00 0.46
C LEU A 48 5.61 6.90 0.54
N PHE A 49 6.28 6.87 1.69
CA PHE A 49 7.53 7.57 1.93
C PHE A 49 8.71 6.60 2.04
N ASP A 50 9.91 7.09 1.76
CA ASP A 50 11.13 6.30 1.94
C ASP A 50 11.57 6.14 3.41
N VAL A 51 11.02 6.95 4.30
CA VAL A 51 11.25 6.90 5.74
C VAL A 51 9.99 7.29 6.52
N ALA A 52 9.86 6.78 7.74
CA ALA A 52 8.68 7.01 8.58
C ALA A 52 8.41 8.51 8.90
N MET A 53 9.46 9.32 8.91
CA MET A 53 9.39 10.78 9.12
C MET A 53 10.28 11.48 8.09
N PRO A 54 9.79 11.75 6.88
CA PRO A 54 10.51 12.51 5.87
C PRO A 54 10.60 14.00 6.21
N GLY A 55 11.32 14.76 5.39
CA GLY A 55 11.36 16.23 5.51
C GLY A 55 9.97 16.85 5.37
N TYR A 56 9.75 17.99 6.03
CA TYR A 56 8.45 18.68 6.01
C TYR A 56 8.02 19.11 4.60
N ASP A 57 8.96 19.42 3.73
CA ASP A 57 8.74 19.75 2.33
C ASP A 57 8.11 18.57 1.58
N ILE A 58 8.63 17.36 1.77
CA ILE A 58 8.11 16.14 1.17
C ILE A 58 6.70 15.82 1.70
N ILE A 59 6.49 15.90 3.03
CA ILE A 59 5.16 15.70 3.62
C ILE A 59 4.16 16.69 3.04
N ASN A 60 4.58 17.97 2.89
CA ASN A 60 3.71 19.01 2.35
C ASN A 60 3.35 18.77 0.88
N GLU A 61 4.30 18.33 0.03
CA GLU A 61 3.99 18.02 -1.37
C GLU A 61 3.04 16.83 -1.48
N VAL A 62 3.24 15.74 -0.72
CA VAL A 62 2.30 14.62 -0.68
C VAL A 62 0.92 15.07 -0.18
N ALA A 63 0.86 15.85 0.91
CA ALA A 63 -0.41 16.37 1.45
C ALA A 63 -1.18 17.19 0.42
N LYS A 64 -0.51 18.04 -0.38
CA LYS A 64 -1.14 18.78 -1.47
C LYS A 64 -1.78 17.85 -2.52
N GLN A 65 -1.07 16.79 -2.91
CA GLN A 65 -1.59 15.86 -3.90
C GLN A 65 -2.80 15.07 -3.36
N LEU A 66 -2.75 14.62 -2.11
CA LEU A 66 -3.89 13.96 -1.47
C LEU A 66 -5.09 14.92 -1.28
N ALA A 67 -4.83 16.20 -1.01
CA ALA A 67 -5.89 17.22 -0.95
C ALA A 67 -6.60 17.40 -2.29
N ARG A 68 -5.89 17.37 -3.41
CA ARG A 68 -6.48 17.41 -4.76
C ARG A 68 -7.44 16.24 -5.00
N LEU A 69 -7.06 15.01 -4.59
CA LEU A 69 -7.95 13.85 -4.67
C LEU A 69 -9.20 14.05 -3.81
N LYS A 70 -9.02 14.56 -2.59
CA LYS A 70 -10.13 14.84 -1.68
C LYS A 70 -11.08 15.92 -2.22
N GLU A 71 -10.57 16.97 -2.85
CA GLU A 71 -11.37 18.03 -3.50
C GLU A 71 -12.27 17.49 -4.61
N GLU A 72 -11.82 16.44 -5.32
CA GLU A 72 -12.59 15.74 -6.36
C GLU A 72 -13.36 14.52 -5.81
N ASP A 73 -13.54 14.46 -4.48
CA ASP A 73 -14.29 13.40 -3.78
C ASP A 73 -13.71 11.98 -4.02
N VAL A 74 -12.39 11.88 -4.25
CA VAL A 74 -11.67 10.60 -4.39
C VAL A 74 -11.02 10.24 -3.06
N SER A 75 -11.54 9.17 -2.42
CA SER A 75 -11.00 8.68 -1.15
C SER A 75 -9.65 7.98 -1.34
N VAL A 76 -8.75 8.13 -0.37
CA VAL A 76 -7.45 7.43 -0.35
C VAL A 76 -7.38 6.48 0.82
N TYR A 77 -7.16 5.20 0.55
CA TYR A 77 -6.98 4.14 1.54
C TYR A 77 -5.52 3.71 1.57
N ILE A 78 -4.92 3.63 2.76
CA ILE A 78 -3.49 3.38 2.92
C ILE A 78 -3.23 2.35 4.00
N ILE A 79 -2.14 1.62 3.84
CA ILE A 79 -1.46 0.89 4.91
C ILE A 79 -0.02 1.38 5.02
N SER A 80 0.60 1.23 6.19
CA SER A 80 2.04 1.45 6.35
C SER A 80 2.84 0.33 5.71
N GLY A 81 3.88 0.68 4.98
CA GLY A 81 4.89 -0.27 4.52
C GLY A 81 6.09 -0.35 5.47
N SER A 82 7.14 -1.02 5.05
CA SER A 82 8.35 -1.23 5.88
C SER A 82 9.13 0.06 6.14
N HIS A 83 9.14 0.99 5.18
CA HIS A 83 9.76 2.30 5.28
C HIS A 83 8.91 3.31 6.06
N ASP A 84 7.60 3.28 5.90
CA ASP A 84 6.67 4.11 6.69
C ASP A 84 6.57 3.66 8.15
N TYR A 85 6.96 2.41 8.44
CA TYR A 85 6.79 1.82 9.77
C TYR A 85 7.71 2.44 10.82
N SER A 86 7.16 2.71 12.00
CA SER A 86 7.91 3.12 13.20
C SER A 86 7.46 2.34 14.42
N VAL A 87 8.41 1.79 15.17
CA VAL A 87 8.13 1.09 16.45
C VAL A 87 7.48 1.99 17.50
N THR A 88 7.64 3.30 17.37
CA THR A 88 7.02 4.29 18.25
C THR A 88 5.57 4.61 17.88
N GLY A 89 5.11 4.10 16.72
CA GLY A 89 3.81 4.41 16.14
C GLY A 89 3.67 5.85 15.62
N LYS A 90 4.76 6.64 15.62
CA LYS A 90 4.76 8.02 15.11
C LYS A 90 5.32 8.05 13.70
N THR A 91 4.49 8.38 12.73
CA THR A 91 4.83 8.39 11.31
C THR A 91 4.19 9.59 10.62
N ALA A 92 4.69 9.93 9.43
CA ALA A 92 4.06 10.95 8.59
C ALA A 92 2.63 10.56 8.16
N LEU A 93 2.34 9.25 8.05
CA LEU A 93 0.99 8.76 7.72
C LEU A 93 -0.03 9.17 8.77
N ASN A 94 0.34 9.19 10.06
CA ASN A 94 -0.56 9.68 11.13
C ASN A 94 -0.91 11.17 10.95
N ILE A 95 0.02 11.97 10.42
CA ILE A 95 -0.23 13.39 10.14
C ILE A 95 -1.26 13.52 9.02
N LEU A 96 -1.07 12.76 7.92
CA LEU A 96 -1.98 12.77 6.77
C LEU A 96 -3.39 12.25 7.15
N GLU A 97 -3.47 11.19 7.95
CA GLU A 97 -4.74 10.66 8.45
C GLU A 97 -5.44 11.66 9.38
N SER A 98 -4.70 12.31 10.29
CA SER A 98 -5.26 13.33 11.20
C SER A 98 -5.76 14.58 10.45
N ALA A 99 -5.19 14.86 9.28
CA ALA A 99 -5.65 15.92 8.38
C ALA A 99 -6.81 15.47 7.46
N ASP A 100 -7.32 14.25 7.65
CA ASP A 100 -8.41 13.68 6.86
C ASP A 100 -8.08 13.63 5.35
N LEU A 101 -6.82 13.34 5.02
CA LEU A 101 -6.31 13.21 3.65
C LEU A 101 -6.24 11.76 3.18
N CYS A 102 -6.25 10.81 4.11
CA CYS A 102 -6.30 9.38 3.83
C CYS A 102 -6.92 8.62 5.01
N VAL A 103 -7.28 7.38 4.78
CA VAL A 103 -7.80 6.44 5.78
C VAL A 103 -6.84 5.27 5.89
N ASN A 104 -6.21 5.09 7.04
CA ASN A 104 -5.44 3.88 7.32
C ASN A 104 -6.40 2.72 7.57
N VAL A 105 -6.35 1.69 6.72
CA VAL A 105 -7.24 0.52 6.82
C VAL A 105 -6.67 -0.63 7.64
N CYS A 106 -5.44 -0.52 8.14
CA CYS A 106 -4.87 -1.46 9.09
C CYS A 106 -5.38 -1.15 10.51
N LYS A 107 -6.63 -1.44 10.77
CA LYS A 107 -7.26 -1.29 12.09
C LYS A 107 -7.22 -2.65 12.82
N LEU A 108 -6.06 -2.96 13.41
CA LEU A 108 -5.82 -4.23 14.10
C LEU A 108 -6.09 -4.07 15.61
N GLU A 109 -7.08 -4.78 16.11
CA GLU A 109 -7.45 -4.84 17.53
C GLU A 109 -7.62 -6.31 17.94
N ASP A 110 -6.96 -6.76 18.98
CA ASP A 110 -7.01 -8.14 19.48
C ASP A 110 -6.82 -9.21 18.38
N ASN A 111 -5.86 -8.99 17.48
CA ASN A 111 -5.59 -9.82 16.29
C ASN A 111 -6.76 -9.91 15.30
N LYS A 112 -7.69 -8.96 15.32
CA LYS A 112 -8.77 -8.81 14.35
C LYS A 112 -8.59 -7.53 13.55
N LEU A 113 -8.73 -7.62 12.25
CA LEU A 113 -8.84 -6.48 11.36
C LEU A 113 -10.32 -6.14 11.14
N HIS A 114 -10.58 -4.86 10.92
CA HIS A 114 -11.90 -4.36 10.59
C HIS A 114 -11.96 -3.96 9.12
N LEU A 115 -13.15 -4.08 8.52
CA LEU A 115 -13.42 -3.61 7.18
C LEU A 115 -13.87 -2.15 7.23
N VAL A 116 -13.31 -1.34 6.36
CA VAL A 116 -13.76 0.03 6.07
C VAL A 116 -14.58 -0.03 4.79
N GLU A 117 -15.78 0.49 4.80
CA GLU A 117 -16.63 0.55 3.60
C GLU A 117 -16.47 1.91 2.91
N ASP A 118 -16.07 1.87 1.63
CA ASP A 118 -16.03 3.04 0.76
C ASP A 118 -17.44 3.42 0.33
N LYS A 119 -17.66 4.69 -0.03
CA LYS A 119 -18.93 5.19 -0.55
C LYS A 119 -19.47 4.43 -1.77
N THR A 120 -18.62 3.71 -2.46
CA THR A 120 -18.98 2.82 -3.59
C THR A 120 -19.50 1.45 -3.15
N GLY A 121 -19.52 1.15 -1.85
CA GLY A 121 -19.89 -0.14 -1.27
C GLY A 121 -18.76 -1.17 -1.29
N VAL A 122 -17.55 -0.79 -1.71
CA VAL A 122 -16.36 -1.66 -1.62
C VAL A 122 -15.86 -1.70 -0.18
N LYS A 123 -15.58 -2.91 0.32
CA LYS A 123 -15.08 -3.13 1.67
C LYS A 123 -13.57 -3.35 1.63
N ILE A 124 -12.82 -2.57 2.38
CA ILE A 124 -11.37 -2.54 2.34
C ILE A 124 -10.82 -2.83 3.74
N SER A 125 -9.82 -3.69 3.81
CA SER A 125 -9.04 -3.94 5.02
C SER A 125 -7.59 -4.18 4.61
N GLY A 126 -6.68 -4.21 5.58
CA GLY A 126 -5.28 -4.48 5.23
C GLY A 126 -4.40 -4.72 6.44
N MET A 127 -3.24 -5.30 6.17
CA MET A 127 -2.18 -5.55 7.12
C MET A 127 -0.94 -4.75 6.73
N LEU A 128 -0.39 -4.02 7.68
CA LEU A 128 0.83 -3.23 7.49
C LEU A 128 2.07 -4.10 7.26
N GLY A 129 3.09 -3.54 6.59
CA GLY A 129 4.45 -4.06 6.56
C GLY A 129 5.29 -3.58 7.73
N LYS A 130 6.28 -4.37 8.13
CA LYS A 130 7.26 -4.03 9.16
C LYS A 130 8.69 -4.30 8.67
N ARG A 131 9.65 -3.56 9.16
CA ARG A 131 11.07 -3.83 8.85
C ARG A 131 11.48 -5.23 9.29
N GLY A 132 12.25 -5.92 8.43
CA GLY A 132 12.81 -7.24 8.74
C GLY A 132 11.76 -8.36 8.80
N GLY A 133 10.64 -8.23 8.12
CA GLY A 133 9.63 -9.30 8.03
C GLY A 133 8.89 -9.56 9.34
N LEU A 134 8.91 -8.63 10.29
CA LEU A 134 8.27 -8.81 11.60
C LEU A 134 6.74 -8.92 11.52
N GLU A 135 6.12 -8.47 10.43
CA GLU A 135 4.68 -8.62 10.16
C GLU A 135 4.24 -10.07 9.98
N LYS A 136 5.15 -11.01 9.68
CA LYS A 136 4.83 -12.44 9.51
C LYS A 136 4.13 -13.03 10.74
N GLU A 137 4.55 -12.62 11.94
CA GLU A 137 3.93 -13.10 13.17
C GLU A 137 2.51 -12.54 13.35
N ASP A 138 2.23 -11.32 12.86
CA ASP A 138 0.89 -10.75 12.89
C ASP A 138 -0.04 -11.51 11.95
N TYR A 139 0.43 -11.87 10.73
CA TYR A 139 -0.35 -12.71 9.80
C TYR A 139 -0.72 -14.06 10.38
N LYS A 140 0.22 -14.72 11.10
CA LYS A 140 -0.04 -16.01 11.75
C LYS A 140 -1.09 -15.93 12.86
N ARG A 141 -1.15 -14.79 13.57
CA ARG A 141 -2.07 -14.57 14.68
C ARG A 141 -3.41 -13.98 14.26
N LEU A 142 -3.53 -13.52 13.01
CA LEU A 142 -4.72 -12.85 12.50
C LEU A 142 -5.94 -13.77 12.57
N HIS A 143 -6.99 -13.31 13.23
CA HIS A 143 -8.31 -13.94 13.21
C HIS A 143 -9.03 -13.51 11.93
N LYS A 144 -9.22 -14.44 10.98
CA LYS A 144 -9.68 -14.14 9.63
C LYS A 144 -11.19 -14.28 9.41
N ASN A 145 -11.89 -15.01 10.29
CA ASN A 145 -13.28 -15.43 10.07
C ASN A 145 -14.21 -14.25 9.77
N ASN A 146 -14.11 -13.16 10.54
CA ASN A 146 -14.93 -11.97 10.33
C ASN A 146 -14.70 -11.27 8.98
N LEU A 147 -13.51 -11.44 8.40
CA LEU A 147 -13.18 -10.93 7.06
C LEU A 147 -13.65 -11.87 5.96
N GLU A 148 -13.50 -13.17 6.17
CA GLU A 148 -13.81 -14.22 5.18
C GLU A 148 -15.30 -14.45 5.02
N GLU A 149 -16.08 -14.32 6.10
CA GLU A 149 -17.55 -14.47 6.11
C GLU A 149 -18.29 -13.26 5.52
N GLU A 150 -17.63 -12.09 5.49
CA GLU A 150 -18.23 -10.89 4.94
C GLU A 150 -18.42 -10.97 3.42
N THR A 151 -19.53 -10.45 2.93
CA THR A 151 -19.94 -10.54 1.52
C THR A 151 -19.73 -9.24 0.75
N GLY A 152 -19.81 -9.28 -0.58
CA GLY A 152 -19.63 -8.14 -1.46
C GLY A 152 -18.24 -8.09 -2.08
N PHE A 153 -17.93 -6.98 -2.76
CA PHE A 153 -16.59 -6.75 -3.33
C PHE A 153 -15.65 -6.31 -2.22
N LYS A 154 -14.67 -7.14 -1.94
CA LYS A 154 -13.69 -6.91 -0.86
C LYS A 154 -12.29 -6.76 -1.42
N ILE A 155 -11.51 -5.81 -0.85
CA ILE A 155 -10.10 -5.60 -1.15
C ILE A 155 -9.29 -5.81 0.13
N PHE A 156 -8.25 -6.64 0.04
CA PHE A 156 -7.27 -6.82 1.10
C PHE A 156 -5.94 -6.19 0.69
N MET A 157 -5.51 -5.16 1.41
CA MET A 157 -4.22 -4.52 1.21
C MET A 157 -3.15 -5.21 2.06
N PHE A 158 -1.95 -5.39 1.52
CA PHE A 158 -0.85 -6.02 2.25
C PHE A 158 0.50 -5.49 1.76
N HIS A 159 1.52 -5.53 2.63
CA HIS A 159 2.86 -5.06 2.30
C HIS A 159 3.89 -6.08 2.79
N THR A 160 4.07 -7.13 2.01
CA THR A 160 5.04 -8.22 2.25
C THR A 160 5.24 -9.02 0.98
N ALA A 161 6.41 -9.65 0.82
CA ALA A 161 6.65 -10.58 -0.28
C ALA A 161 5.89 -11.91 -0.04
N LEU A 162 5.32 -12.46 -1.10
CA LEU A 162 4.66 -13.78 -1.08
C LEU A 162 5.59 -14.84 -1.64
N GLU A 163 5.90 -15.86 -0.82
CA GLU A 163 6.90 -16.89 -1.11
C GLU A 163 6.68 -17.59 -2.45
N GLU A 164 5.42 -17.92 -2.76
CA GLU A 164 5.06 -18.69 -3.95
C GLU A 164 5.17 -17.91 -5.25
N PHE A 165 5.30 -16.59 -5.17
CA PHE A 165 5.36 -15.70 -6.35
C PHE A 165 6.67 -14.92 -6.43
N LYS A 166 7.57 -15.16 -5.50
CA LYS A 166 8.86 -14.50 -5.42
C LYS A 166 9.76 -14.92 -6.59
N PRO A 167 10.33 -13.98 -7.36
CA PRO A 167 11.37 -14.27 -8.34
C PRO A 167 12.60 -14.92 -7.69
N ARG A 168 13.34 -15.72 -8.46
CA ARG A 168 14.51 -16.47 -7.94
C ARG A 168 15.65 -15.58 -7.46
N ASP A 169 15.79 -14.41 -8.05
CA ASP A 169 16.81 -13.41 -7.70
C ASP A 169 16.53 -12.70 -6.36
N LEU A 170 15.35 -12.91 -5.78
CA LEU A 170 14.95 -12.39 -4.46
C LEU A 170 14.98 -13.48 -3.36
N GLU A 171 15.83 -14.50 -3.47
CA GLU A 171 15.89 -15.64 -2.53
C GLU A 171 16.06 -15.20 -1.07
N ASP A 172 16.83 -14.14 -0.82
CA ASP A 172 17.14 -13.64 0.53
C ASP A 172 16.05 -12.71 1.10
N VAL A 173 15.01 -12.35 0.32
CA VAL A 173 13.92 -11.48 0.81
C VAL A 173 13.01 -12.25 1.75
N GLU A 174 12.82 -11.70 2.93
CA GLU A 174 11.87 -12.21 3.91
C GLU A 174 10.45 -12.19 3.34
N CYS A 175 9.78 -13.34 3.35
CA CYS A 175 8.46 -13.51 2.74
C CYS A 175 7.51 -14.31 3.62
N THR A 176 6.23 -14.25 3.32
CA THR A 176 5.19 -15.06 3.92
C THR A 176 4.43 -15.84 2.85
N SER A 177 3.79 -16.95 3.21
CA SER A 177 2.94 -17.67 2.25
C SER A 177 1.64 -16.90 1.99
N TYR A 178 1.16 -16.85 0.73
CA TYR A 178 -0.15 -16.26 0.43
C TYR A 178 -1.29 -16.96 1.19
N LEU A 179 -1.11 -18.20 1.64
CA LEU A 179 -2.07 -18.92 2.47
C LEU A 179 -2.31 -18.27 3.84
N THR A 180 -1.44 -17.36 4.25
CA THR A 180 -1.63 -16.59 5.49
C THR A 180 -2.58 -15.40 5.32
N LEU A 181 -2.87 -14.99 4.08
CA LEU A 181 -3.86 -13.96 3.80
C LEU A 181 -5.29 -14.47 4.10
N PRO A 182 -6.24 -13.61 4.44
CA PRO A 182 -7.65 -13.99 4.52
C PRO A 182 -8.19 -14.36 3.13
N LYS A 183 -9.05 -15.35 3.04
CA LYS A 183 -9.68 -15.82 1.80
C LYS A 183 -10.91 -14.97 1.41
N ASN A 184 -11.47 -15.27 0.25
CA ASN A 184 -12.73 -14.71 -0.25
C ASN A 184 -12.71 -13.20 -0.47
N PHE A 185 -11.55 -12.62 -0.80
CA PHE A 185 -11.44 -11.26 -1.30
C PHE A 185 -11.41 -11.25 -2.83
N SER A 186 -11.99 -10.20 -3.42
CA SER A 186 -12.03 -10.03 -4.88
C SER A 186 -10.69 -9.55 -5.44
N TYR A 187 -9.96 -8.78 -4.62
CA TYR A 187 -8.70 -8.17 -5.00
C TYR A 187 -7.74 -8.10 -3.79
N TYR A 188 -6.48 -8.44 -4.02
CA TYR A 188 -5.39 -8.34 -3.04
C TYR A 188 -4.39 -7.34 -3.56
N ALA A 189 -4.33 -6.20 -2.90
CA ALA A 189 -3.47 -5.08 -3.25
C ALA A 189 -2.15 -5.17 -2.50
N GLY A 190 -1.11 -5.69 -3.16
CA GLY A 190 0.22 -5.91 -2.58
C GLY A 190 1.20 -4.78 -2.83
N GLY A 191 2.13 -4.59 -1.91
CA GLY A 191 3.33 -3.77 -2.03
C GLY A 191 4.54 -4.49 -1.47
N HIS A 192 5.68 -3.82 -1.33
CA HIS A 192 6.97 -4.31 -0.83
C HIS A 192 7.91 -4.87 -1.90
N VAL A 193 7.38 -5.44 -2.96
CA VAL A 193 8.18 -6.00 -4.05
C VAL A 193 8.12 -5.10 -5.27
N HIS A 194 9.27 -4.74 -5.80
CA HIS A 194 9.42 -3.76 -6.87
C HIS A 194 9.29 -4.39 -8.26
N TYR A 195 8.45 -5.41 -8.42
CA TYR A 195 8.13 -6.01 -9.71
C TYR A 195 6.62 -6.09 -9.94
N LEU A 196 6.23 -6.21 -11.19
CA LEU A 196 4.83 -6.36 -11.57
C LEU A 196 4.38 -7.81 -11.42
N LEU A 197 3.27 -8.01 -10.73
CA LEU A 197 2.57 -9.28 -10.66
C LEU A 197 1.07 -9.05 -10.81
N ASP A 198 0.43 -9.83 -11.66
CA ASP A 198 -1.03 -9.83 -11.84
C ASP A 198 -1.49 -11.28 -12.09
N ILE A 199 -2.01 -11.91 -11.06
CA ILE A 199 -2.42 -13.31 -11.09
C ILE A 199 -3.79 -13.50 -10.46
N ILE A 200 -4.46 -14.60 -10.81
CA ILE A 200 -5.71 -15.05 -10.18
C ILE A 200 -5.45 -16.37 -9.48
N LYS A 201 -5.90 -16.47 -8.24
CA LYS A 201 -5.85 -17.69 -7.44
C LYS A 201 -7.23 -18.10 -6.99
N GLU A 202 -7.51 -19.42 -7.06
CA GLU A 202 -8.72 -20.01 -6.49
C GLU A 202 -8.82 -19.67 -4.99
N ASP A 203 -10.01 -19.35 -4.50
CA ASP A 203 -10.31 -18.88 -3.15
C ASP A 203 -9.74 -17.49 -2.77
N TYR A 204 -8.82 -16.92 -3.57
CA TYR A 204 -8.17 -15.65 -3.25
C TYR A 204 -8.51 -14.50 -4.23
N GLY A 205 -9.07 -14.80 -5.40
CA GLY A 205 -9.32 -13.77 -6.41
C GLY A 205 -8.03 -13.24 -7.05
N LYS A 206 -8.00 -11.94 -7.34
CA LYS A 206 -6.90 -11.29 -8.06
C LYS A 206 -5.84 -10.76 -7.10
N ILE A 207 -4.58 -11.20 -7.25
CA ILE A 207 -3.42 -10.74 -6.46
C ILE A 207 -2.55 -9.90 -7.37
N VAL A 208 -2.27 -8.66 -6.96
CA VAL A 208 -1.53 -7.69 -7.77
C VAL A 208 -0.45 -7.00 -6.94
N TYR A 209 0.74 -6.93 -7.51
CA TYR A 209 1.78 -5.97 -7.13
C TYR A 209 1.97 -5.00 -8.30
N PRO A 210 1.77 -3.69 -8.12
CA PRO A 210 1.87 -2.72 -9.20
C PRO A 210 3.32 -2.33 -9.52
N GLY A 211 4.28 -2.68 -8.66
CA GLY A 211 5.64 -2.16 -8.69
C GLY A 211 5.74 -0.71 -8.20
N PRO A 212 6.95 -0.15 -8.13
CA PRO A 212 7.21 1.20 -7.67
C PRO A 212 6.84 2.24 -8.75
N LEU A 213 6.59 3.48 -8.34
CA LEU A 213 6.38 4.59 -9.27
C LEU A 213 7.69 5.03 -9.95
N LEU A 214 8.79 4.96 -9.22
CA LEU A 214 10.14 5.27 -9.69
C LEU A 214 11.07 4.17 -9.19
N PRO A 215 12.02 3.68 -10.01
CA PRO A 215 13.06 2.79 -9.52
C PRO A 215 13.76 3.36 -8.29
N ASN A 216 13.93 2.57 -7.24
CA ASN A 216 14.47 3.02 -5.96
C ASN A 216 16.01 2.80 -5.83
N ASN A 217 16.58 2.10 -6.79
CA ASN A 217 18.01 1.85 -6.89
C ASN A 217 18.45 1.63 -8.34
N PHE A 218 19.77 1.64 -8.59
CA PHE A 218 20.32 1.49 -9.94
C PHE A 218 20.06 0.11 -10.57
N LYS A 219 19.92 -0.96 -9.77
CA LYS A 219 19.60 -2.29 -10.29
C LYS A 219 18.22 -2.31 -10.93
N GLU A 220 17.25 -1.66 -10.31
CA GLU A 220 15.88 -1.54 -10.84
C GLU A 220 15.78 -0.66 -12.10
N ILE A 221 16.79 0.17 -12.38
CA ILE A 221 16.86 0.96 -13.63
C ILE A 221 17.35 0.08 -14.79
N GLU A 222 18.13 -0.96 -14.50
CA GLU A 222 18.74 -1.84 -15.52
C GLU A 222 17.79 -2.98 -15.93
N GLU A 223 16.76 -3.28 -15.17
CA GLU A 223 15.72 -4.29 -15.44
C GLU A 223 14.53 -3.70 -16.19
#